data_3a50ea514be05ed09d8dbc6f626420c1
#
_entry.id   3a50ea514be05ed09d8dbc6f626420c1
#
_cell.length_a   1.000
_cell.length_b   1.000
_cell.length_c   1.000
_cell.angle_alpha   90.00
_cell.angle_beta   90.00
_cell.angle_gamma   90.00
#
_symmetry.space_group_name_H-M   'P 1'
#
loop_
_entity.id
_entity.type
_entity.pdbx_description
1 polymer ?
#
loop_
_entity_poly.entity_id
_entity_poly.type
_entity_poly.pdbx_seq_one_letter_code
_entity_poly.pdbx_strand_id
1 'polypeptide(L)'
;MNIQKYALLVALACLISFSVSCKRQTSSPTTPAPPATPQNLKPIAVAPPPVIGKPYPGKGVVKLINRKEGWIEIDHEDIPDLMPAMEMEWSVEKSSLLDNLKVGDKINFTVVETGKGEIITTIKKIQE
;
A
#
# COMPACT_ATOMS: atom_id res chain seq x y z
N MET A 1 29.70 -32.18 20.86
CA MET A 1 29.84 -32.24 19.41
C MET A 1 30.28 -30.88 18.93
N ASN A 2 31.51 -30.78 18.41
CA ASN A 2 32.37 -29.58 18.42
C ASN A 2 32.00 -28.55 17.35
N ILE A 3 31.28 -27.51 17.75
CA ILE A 3 30.93 -26.35 16.91
C ILE A 3 32.15 -25.40 16.71
N GLN A 4 33.24 -25.67 17.45
CA GLN A 4 34.42 -24.77 17.50
C GLN A 4 35.45 -24.98 16.37
N LYS A 5 35.21 -25.95 15.46
CA LYS A 5 36.17 -26.26 14.39
C LYS A 5 35.87 -25.60 13.03
N TYR A 6 34.75 -24.94 12.89
CA TYR A 6 34.38 -24.29 11.62
C TYR A 6 34.62 -22.77 11.58
N ALA A 7 35.09 -22.20 12.71
CA ALA A 7 35.36 -20.75 12.79
C ALA A 7 36.70 -20.30 12.18
N LEU A 8 37.55 -21.23 11.73
CA LEU A 8 38.94 -20.91 11.36
C LEU A 8 39.25 -21.07 9.84
N LEU A 9 38.27 -21.36 9.01
CA LEU A 9 38.47 -21.58 7.58
C LEU A 9 37.76 -20.56 6.63
N VAL A 10 37.14 -19.51 7.16
CA VAL A 10 36.49 -18.49 6.34
C VAL A 10 37.27 -17.17 6.24
N ALA A 11 38.46 -17.10 6.85
CA ALA A 11 39.25 -15.85 6.95
C ALA A 11 40.26 -15.63 5.81
N LEU A 12 40.25 -16.39 4.72
CA LEU A 12 41.30 -16.24 3.69
C LEU A 12 40.77 -16.37 2.26
N ALA A 13 39.82 -15.57 1.86
CA ALA A 13 39.56 -15.36 0.42
C ALA A 13 38.51 -14.27 0.18
N CYS A 14 38.83 -13.00 0.25
CA CYS A 14 38.11 -11.93 -0.48
C CYS A 14 38.89 -10.62 -0.45
N LEU A 15 40.11 -10.63 -0.99
CA LEU A 15 40.75 -9.44 -1.53
C LEU A 15 40.51 -9.44 -3.04
N ILE A 16 39.32 -9.08 -3.47
CA ILE A 16 39.06 -8.74 -4.87
C ILE A 16 38.73 -7.26 -4.90
N SER A 17 39.70 -6.52 -5.40
CA SER A 17 39.65 -5.09 -5.69
C SER A 17 38.53 -4.78 -6.67
N PHE A 18 37.44 -4.12 -6.22
CA PHE A 18 36.46 -3.52 -7.11
C PHE A 18 36.94 -2.13 -7.53
N SER A 19 37.57 -2.06 -8.69
CA SER A 19 37.81 -0.81 -9.41
C SER A 19 36.47 -0.29 -9.96
N VAL A 20 35.90 0.70 -9.29
CA VAL A 20 34.77 1.45 -9.79
C VAL A 20 35.23 2.37 -10.92
N SER A 21 35.03 1.94 -12.16
CA SER A 21 35.19 2.76 -13.35
C SER A 21 33.95 3.65 -13.50
N CYS A 22 34.01 4.90 -13.08
CA CYS A 22 33.03 5.92 -13.39
C CYS A 22 33.06 6.22 -14.88
N LYS A 23 32.20 5.59 -15.66
CA LYS A 23 31.97 5.93 -17.05
C LYS A 23 30.96 7.10 -17.11
N ARG A 24 31.50 8.29 -17.31
CA ARG A 24 30.75 9.52 -17.63
C ARG A 24 29.97 9.29 -18.92
N GLN A 25 28.65 9.12 -18.84
CA GLN A 25 27.79 9.06 -20.01
C GLN A 25 27.51 10.46 -20.51
N THR A 26 28.13 10.79 -21.59
CA THR A 26 27.91 11.97 -22.44
C THR A 26 26.53 11.83 -23.10
N SER A 27 25.79 12.91 -23.03
CA SER A 27 24.55 13.24 -23.72
C SER A 27 24.22 12.44 -24.99
N SER A 28 23.10 11.71 -24.94
CA SER A 28 22.43 11.15 -26.12
C SER A 28 21.60 12.21 -26.83
N PRO A 29 21.52 12.16 -28.16
CA PRO A 29 20.73 13.11 -28.94
C PRO A 29 19.24 12.94 -28.70
N THR A 30 18.57 14.06 -28.55
CA THR A 30 17.12 14.22 -28.45
C THR A 30 16.42 13.57 -29.63
N THR A 31 15.77 12.43 -29.41
CA THR A 31 14.75 11.91 -30.31
C THR A 31 13.48 12.73 -30.11
N PRO A 32 12.86 13.31 -31.15
CA PRO A 32 11.58 13.99 -31.00
C PRO A 32 10.53 13.03 -30.46
N ALA A 33 9.97 13.33 -29.30
CA ALA A 33 8.83 12.62 -28.75
C ALA A 33 7.64 12.72 -29.72
N PRO A 34 6.87 11.63 -29.96
CA PRO A 34 5.63 11.71 -30.70
C PRO A 34 4.68 12.73 -30.04
N PRO A 35 3.84 13.44 -30.80
CA PRO A 35 2.91 14.42 -30.22
C PRO A 35 2.04 13.70 -29.19
N ALA A 36 2.10 14.17 -27.95
CA ALA A 36 1.23 13.71 -26.89
C ALA A 36 -0.21 14.00 -27.32
N THR A 37 -0.97 12.97 -27.58
CA THR A 37 -2.43 13.06 -27.73
C THR A 37 -2.94 13.75 -26.45
N PRO A 38 -3.78 14.79 -26.54
CA PRO A 38 -4.34 15.42 -25.36
C PRO A 38 -5.19 14.38 -24.64
N GLN A 39 -4.60 13.81 -23.57
CA GLN A 39 -5.39 13.01 -22.65
C GLN A 39 -6.39 13.98 -22.02
N ASN A 40 -7.66 13.73 -22.28
CA ASN A 40 -8.78 14.39 -21.64
C ASN A 40 -8.69 14.07 -20.14
N LEU A 41 -7.88 14.83 -19.42
CA LEU A 41 -7.81 14.79 -17.98
C LEU A 41 -9.18 15.25 -17.46
N LYS A 42 -10.04 14.26 -17.18
CA LYS A 42 -11.24 14.47 -16.39
C LYS A 42 -10.81 15.30 -15.16
N PRO A 43 -11.43 16.44 -14.88
CA PRO A 43 -11.03 17.24 -13.72
C PRO A 43 -11.04 16.33 -12.48
N ILE A 44 -9.92 16.20 -11.83
CA ILE A 44 -9.85 15.53 -10.53
C ILE A 44 -10.64 16.45 -9.61
N ALA A 45 -11.88 16.06 -9.32
CA ALA A 45 -12.66 16.73 -8.30
C ALA A 45 -11.89 16.54 -6.99
N VAL A 46 -11.28 17.61 -6.51
CA VAL A 46 -10.64 17.62 -5.19
C VAL A 46 -11.76 17.37 -4.19
N ALA A 47 -11.74 16.21 -3.55
CA ALA A 47 -12.70 15.90 -2.50
C ALA A 47 -12.61 16.97 -1.40
N PRO A 48 -13.74 17.40 -0.82
CA PRO A 48 -13.72 18.31 0.31
C PRO A 48 -12.94 17.66 1.47
N PRO A 49 -12.35 18.46 2.38
CA PRO A 49 -11.64 17.88 3.52
C PRO A 49 -12.57 16.98 4.33
N PRO A 50 -12.09 15.81 4.79
CA PRO A 50 -12.90 14.86 5.54
C PRO A 50 -13.42 15.47 6.85
N VAL A 51 -14.65 15.14 7.21
CA VAL A 51 -15.32 15.67 8.40
C VAL A 51 -15.16 14.70 9.57
N ILE A 52 -14.60 15.15 10.68
CA ILE A 52 -14.41 14.33 11.89
C ILE A 52 -15.75 13.76 12.36
N GLY A 53 -15.78 12.45 12.58
CA GLY A 53 -16.96 11.70 13.03
C GLY A 53 -18.00 11.39 11.96
N LYS A 54 -17.83 11.87 10.72
CA LYS A 54 -18.71 11.50 9.61
C LYS A 54 -18.38 10.08 9.14
N PRO A 55 -19.38 9.19 8.99
CA PRO A 55 -19.18 7.87 8.40
C PRO A 55 -19.13 7.95 6.87
N TYR A 56 -18.14 7.30 6.28
CA TYR A 56 -17.95 7.17 4.85
C TYR A 56 -18.06 5.70 4.45
N PRO A 57 -19.12 5.29 3.74
CA PRO A 57 -19.26 3.91 3.28
C PRO A 57 -18.32 3.64 2.09
N GLY A 58 -17.61 2.52 2.16
CA GLY A 58 -16.73 2.05 1.10
C GLY A 58 -16.98 0.59 0.74
N LYS A 59 -16.44 0.19 -0.41
CA LYS A 59 -16.40 -1.18 -0.90
C LYS A 59 -14.99 -1.49 -1.37
N GLY A 60 -14.59 -2.76 -1.29
CA GLY A 60 -13.29 -3.14 -1.78
C GLY A 60 -13.00 -4.63 -1.61
N VAL A 61 -11.78 -4.99 -2.01
CA VAL A 61 -11.26 -6.36 -1.91
C VAL A 61 -10.11 -6.39 -0.91
N VAL A 62 -10.13 -7.35 -0.01
CA VAL A 62 -9.10 -7.54 0.99
C VAL A 62 -7.80 -8.03 0.34
N LYS A 63 -6.69 -7.32 0.54
CA LYS A 63 -5.36 -7.66 0.01
C LYS A 63 -4.46 -8.27 1.08
N LEU A 64 -4.49 -7.71 2.29
CA LEU A 64 -3.69 -8.19 3.41
C LEU A 64 -4.41 -7.96 4.73
N ILE A 65 -4.15 -8.83 5.74
CA ILE A 65 -4.77 -8.72 7.07
C ILE A 65 -3.70 -8.93 8.14
N ASN A 66 -3.55 -7.97 9.03
CA ASN A 66 -2.72 -8.09 10.23
C ASN A 66 -3.59 -8.04 11.49
N ARG A 67 -4.03 -9.22 11.94
CA ARG A 67 -4.88 -9.35 13.14
C ARG A 67 -4.16 -8.98 14.43
N LYS A 68 -2.84 -9.17 14.47
CA LYS A 68 -2.04 -8.89 15.66
C LYS A 68 -1.93 -7.40 15.94
N GLU A 69 -1.78 -6.61 14.90
CA GLU A 69 -1.63 -5.15 14.99
C GLU A 69 -2.94 -4.39 14.73
N GLY A 70 -3.99 -5.10 14.26
CA GLY A 70 -5.32 -4.52 14.07
C GLY A 70 -5.43 -3.62 12.85
N TRP A 71 -4.85 -4.04 11.71
CA TRP A 71 -4.98 -3.31 10.45
C TRP A 71 -5.26 -4.26 9.27
N ILE A 72 -5.76 -3.70 8.19
CA ILE A 72 -6.13 -4.38 6.97
C ILE A 72 -5.76 -3.53 5.76
N GLU A 73 -5.26 -4.15 4.70
CA GLU A 73 -5.02 -3.52 3.40
C GLU A 73 -6.16 -3.88 2.46
N ILE A 74 -6.75 -2.86 1.85
CA ILE A 74 -7.93 -2.97 0.99
C ILE A 74 -7.66 -2.23 -0.32
N ASP A 75 -7.93 -2.91 -1.44
CA ASP A 75 -8.08 -2.29 -2.75
C ASP A 75 -9.53 -1.83 -2.86
N HIS A 76 -9.76 -0.55 -2.58
CA HIS A 76 -11.11 0.00 -2.46
C HIS A 76 -11.53 0.80 -3.68
N GLU A 77 -12.83 0.77 -3.95
CA GLU A 77 -13.48 1.63 -4.92
C GLU A 77 -13.48 3.09 -4.44
N ASP A 78 -13.91 4.00 -5.30
CA ASP A 78 -14.12 5.41 -4.94
C ASP A 78 -15.02 5.54 -3.70
N ILE A 79 -14.54 6.25 -2.69
CA ILE A 79 -15.32 6.58 -1.48
C ILE A 79 -15.79 8.03 -1.62
N PRO A 80 -17.06 8.26 -1.93
CA PRO A 80 -17.58 9.61 -2.17
C PRO A 80 -17.29 10.56 -1.00
N ASP A 81 -16.88 11.77 -1.32
CA ASP A 81 -16.52 12.84 -0.36
C ASP A 81 -15.29 12.54 0.52
N LEU A 82 -14.61 11.42 0.32
CA LEU A 82 -13.41 11.08 1.08
C LEU A 82 -12.19 10.94 0.16
N MET A 83 -12.15 9.95 -0.72
CA MET A 83 -10.99 9.69 -1.56
C MET A 83 -11.31 8.86 -2.81
N PRO A 84 -10.51 8.98 -3.90
CA PRO A 84 -10.66 8.14 -5.08
C PRO A 84 -10.24 6.69 -4.81
N ALA A 85 -10.61 5.78 -5.71
CA ALA A 85 -10.22 4.38 -5.67
C ALA A 85 -8.70 4.20 -5.59
N MET A 86 -8.23 3.42 -4.61
CA MET A 86 -6.81 3.09 -4.42
C MET A 86 -6.64 1.87 -3.52
N GLU A 87 -5.41 1.37 -3.43
CA GLU A 87 -5.02 0.36 -2.46
C GLU A 87 -4.31 1.01 -1.28
N MET A 88 -4.81 0.80 -0.08
CA MET A 88 -4.21 1.37 1.12
C MET A 88 -4.49 0.56 2.40
N GLU A 89 -3.68 0.83 3.42
CA GLU A 89 -3.79 0.23 4.74
C GLU A 89 -4.69 1.05 5.66
N TRP A 90 -5.53 0.35 6.42
CA TRP A 90 -6.49 0.94 7.36
C TRP A 90 -6.37 0.31 8.73
N SER A 91 -6.33 1.12 9.77
CA SER A 91 -6.54 0.64 11.14
C SER A 91 -8.01 0.30 11.37
N VAL A 92 -8.29 -0.72 12.17
CA VAL A 92 -9.66 -1.06 12.56
C VAL A 92 -9.93 -0.68 14.02
N GLU A 93 -11.15 -0.24 14.32
CA GLU A 93 -11.54 0.11 15.69
C GLU A 93 -11.41 -1.08 16.66
N LYS A 94 -11.74 -2.28 16.17
CA LYS A 94 -11.66 -3.54 16.92
C LYS A 94 -11.08 -4.63 16.05
N SER A 95 -10.05 -5.31 16.53
CA SER A 95 -9.41 -6.42 15.79
C SER A 95 -10.37 -7.57 15.48
N SER A 96 -11.44 -7.75 16.26
CA SER A 96 -12.50 -8.73 15.99
C SER A 96 -13.24 -8.51 14.66
N LEU A 97 -13.18 -7.31 14.09
CA LEU A 97 -13.72 -7.06 12.74
C LEU A 97 -12.98 -7.86 11.64
N LEU A 98 -11.77 -8.32 11.94
CA LEU A 98 -10.90 -9.06 11.02
C LEU A 98 -11.06 -10.58 11.12
N ASP A 99 -11.73 -11.12 12.15
CA ASP A 99 -11.70 -12.56 12.49
C ASP A 99 -12.21 -13.47 11.37
N ASN A 100 -13.28 -13.09 10.68
CA ASN A 100 -13.91 -13.88 9.63
C ASN A 100 -13.52 -13.49 8.21
N LEU A 101 -12.51 -12.61 8.06
CA LEU A 101 -12.04 -12.14 6.76
C LEU A 101 -10.90 -12.98 6.23
N LYS A 102 -10.80 -13.06 4.91
CA LYS A 102 -9.70 -13.68 4.17
C LYS A 102 -9.25 -12.74 3.06
N VAL A 103 -7.99 -12.89 2.66
CA VAL A 103 -7.47 -12.24 1.45
C VAL A 103 -8.33 -12.66 0.25
N GLY A 104 -8.72 -11.70 -0.58
CA GLY A 104 -9.62 -11.88 -1.71
C GLY A 104 -11.11 -11.68 -1.40
N ASP A 105 -11.50 -11.57 -0.13
CA ASP A 105 -12.90 -11.30 0.21
C ASP A 105 -13.34 -9.91 -0.27
N LYS A 106 -14.52 -9.86 -0.89
CA LYS A 106 -15.20 -8.60 -1.20
C LYS A 106 -15.95 -8.14 0.04
N ILE A 107 -15.77 -6.88 0.41
CA ILE A 107 -16.33 -6.33 1.64
C ILE A 107 -16.99 -4.97 1.42
N ASN A 108 -18.03 -4.69 2.20
CA ASN A 108 -18.49 -3.34 2.48
C ASN A 108 -17.90 -2.93 3.84
N PHE A 109 -17.40 -1.72 3.93
CA PHE A 109 -16.83 -1.19 5.17
C PHE A 109 -17.26 0.25 5.40
N THR A 110 -17.07 0.74 6.62
CA THR A 110 -17.33 2.15 6.96
C THR A 110 -16.08 2.73 7.59
N VAL A 111 -15.63 3.85 7.03
CA VAL A 111 -14.50 4.63 7.53
C VAL A 111 -15.03 5.84 8.29
N VAL A 112 -14.37 6.20 9.38
CA VAL A 112 -14.63 7.42 10.14
C VAL A 112 -13.32 8.17 10.35
N GLU A 113 -13.32 9.47 10.07
CA GLU A 113 -12.22 10.37 10.40
C GLU A 113 -12.27 10.71 11.90
N THR A 114 -11.15 10.49 12.60
CA THR A 114 -11.07 10.65 14.07
C THR A 114 -10.25 11.87 14.53
N GLY A 115 -9.67 12.61 13.60
CA GLY A 115 -8.70 13.68 13.90
C GLY A 115 -7.29 13.19 14.22
N LYS A 116 -7.11 11.86 14.33
CA LYS A 116 -5.80 11.17 14.41
C LYS A 116 -5.54 10.31 13.18
N GLY A 117 -6.47 10.32 12.25
CA GLY A 117 -6.51 9.53 11.04
C GLY A 117 -7.83 8.77 10.90
N GLU A 118 -7.95 8.14 9.78
CA GLU A 118 -9.13 7.39 9.39
C GLU A 118 -9.09 5.98 9.98
N ILE A 119 -10.22 5.51 10.49
CA ILE A 119 -10.35 4.19 11.11
C ILE A 119 -11.58 3.48 10.57
N ILE A 120 -11.48 2.18 10.32
CA ILE A 120 -12.63 1.35 9.96
C ILE A 120 -13.39 0.94 11.21
N THR A 121 -14.69 1.29 11.26
CA THR A 121 -15.57 0.99 12.37
C THR A 121 -16.50 -0.20 12.12
N THR A 122 -16.73 -0.54 10.83
CA THR A 122 -17.62 -1.64 10.45
C THR A 122 -17.04 -2.34 9.21
N ILE A 123 -17.10 -3.68 9.19
CA ILE A 123 -16.81 -4.49 8.01
C ILE A 123 -17.90 -5.55 7.86
N LYS A 124 -18.41 -5.71 6.62
CA LYS A 124 -19.36 -6.75 6.25
C LYS A 124 -18.87 -7.44 4.99
N LYS A 125 -18.69 -8.76 5.05
CA LYS A 125 -18.38 -9.56 3.87
C LYS A 125 -19.57 -9.61 2.92
N ILE A 126 -19.31 -9.41 1.63
CA ILE A 126 -20.30 -9.60 0.57
C ILE A 126 -20.30 -11.09 0.26
N GLN A 127 -21.45 -11.75 0.45
CA GLN A 127 -21.66 -13.13 0.03
C GLN A 127 -22.12 -13.09 -1.43
N GLU A 128 -21.40 -13.76 -2.30
CA GLU A 128 -21.83 -14.05 -3.68
C GLU A 128 -22.71 -15.29 -3.71
#